data_f3f44c19562190149925c329b2ac48af
#
_entry.id   f3f44c19562190149925c329b2ac48af
#
_cell.length_a   1.000
_cell.length_b   1.000
_cell.length_c   1.000
_cell.angle_alpha   90.00
_cell.angle_beta   90.00
_cell.angle_gamma   90.00
#
_symmetry.space_group_name_H-M   'P 1'
#
loop_
_entity.id
_entity.type
_entity.pdbx_description
1 polymer ?
#
loop_
_entity_poly.entity_id
_entity_poly.type
_entity_poly.pdbx_seq_one_letter_code
_entity_poly.pdbx_strand_id
1 'polypeptide(L)'
;MCGARTVESGNITMDAGGTRYERQRLAKRLVRQNLRVLISGTGSIDPDAAIFKNRNSPILVFVSGEAPAKRLAKLKNVADEVIVYGAKSVALGQALGLLRRDWNVKRLLCEGGGVLNFELLRLGFVDELHLTICPRLFGGRDAPTIADGAGFKHLVKAAQLEPIAQRRVGDELFTTWRVRPESR
;
A
#
# COMPACT_ATOMS: atom_id res chain seq x y z
N MET A 1 -2.42 -3.07 -0.59
CA MET A 1 -1.48 -2.82 0.53
C MET A 1 -1.55 -1.36 0.92
N CYS A 2 -1.53 -1.02 2.20
CA CYS A 2 -1.40 0.36 2.65
C CYS A 2 -0.64 0.46 3.99
N GLY A 3 -0.23 1.68 4.34
CA GLY A 3 0.41 2.00 5.62
C GLY A 3 -0.61 2.27 6.73
N ALA A 4 -0.16 2.20 7.99
CA ALA A 4 -1.00 2.42 9.18
C ALA A 4 -1.75 3.77 9.14
N ARG A 5 -1.06 4.87 8.81
CA ARG A 5 -1.69 6.21 8.73
C ARG A 5 -2.84 6.29 7.72
N THR A 6 -2.76 5.52 6.64
CA THR A 6 -3.83 5.45 5.64
C THR A 6 -5.06 4.73 6.20
N VAL A 7 -4.86 3.70 7.05
CA VAL A 7 -5.96 3.02 7.76
C VAL A 7 -6.65 3.97 8.73
N GLU A 8 -5.89 4.81 9.44
CA GLU A 8 -6.40 5.74 10.44
C GLU A 8 -7.10 6.96 9.84
N SER A 9 -6.71 7.38 8.63
CA SER A 9 -7.24 8.59 8.00
C SER A 9 -8.65 8.46 7.39
N GLY A 10 -9.24 7.26 7.37
CA GLY A 10 -10.57 7.06 6.77
C GLY A 10 -11.16 5.67 6.99
N ASN A 11 -12.42 5.52 6.64
CA ASN A 11 -13.16 4.25 6.69
C ASN A 11 -12.81 3.34 5.50
N ILE A 12 -11.52 3.03 5.32
CA ILE A 12 -11.08 2.16 4.23
C ILE A 12 -11.34 0.69 4.56
N THR A 13 -11.82 -0.05 3.58
CA THR A 13 -12.07 -1.50 3.71
C THR A 13 -11.09 -2.32 2.88
N MET A 14 -10.51 -1.74 1.83
CA MET A 14 -9.59 -2.37 0.88
C MET A 14 -10.14 -3.69 0.29
N ASP A 15 -11.45 -3.80 0.15
CA ASP A 15 -12.09 -4.95 -0.49
C ASP A 15 -12.08 -4.84 -2.03
N ALA A 16 -12.73 -5.78 -2.71
CA ALA A 16 -12.76 -5.80 -4.17
C ALA A 16 -13.57 -4.66 -4.81
N GLY A 17 -14.25 -3.81 -4.02
CA GLY A 17 -15.03 -2.69 -4.51
C GLY A 17 -16.45 -3.06 -4.96
N GLY A 18 -16.98 -4.18 -4.49
CA GLY A 18 -18.38 -4.61 -4.70
C GLY A 18 -18.56 -5.71 -5.75
N THR A 19 -19.81 -6.19 -5.87
CA THR A 19 -20.20 -7.39 -6.61
C THR A 19 -19.74 -7.42 -8.07
N ARG A 20 -19.73 -6.25 -8.74
CA ARG A 20 -19.25 -6.14 -10.13
C ARG A 20 -17.78 -6.59 -10.25
N TYR A 21 -16.93 -6.08 -9.36
CA TYR A 21 -15.49 -6.38 -9.38
C TYR A 21 -15.21 -7.80 -8.87
N GLU A 22 -16.00 -8.31 -7.93
CA GLU A 22 -15.96 -9.71 -7.51
C GLU A 22 -16.19 -10.64 -8.68
N ARG A 23 -17.23 -10.39 -9.49
CA ARG A 23 -17.53 -11.16 -10.71
C ARG A 23 -16.39 -11.09 -11.71
N GLN A 24 -15.79 -9.90 -11.92
CA GLN A 24 -14.65 -9.76 -12.82
C GLN A 24 -13.43 -10.56 -12.33
N ARG A 25 -13.20 -10.60 -11.00
CA ARG A 25 -12.12 -11.41 -10.41
C ARG A 25 -12.34 -12.90 -10.69
N LEU A 26 -13.53 -13.40 -10.42
CA LEU A 26 -13.89 -14.80 -10.68
C LEU A 26 -13.75 -15.18 -12.16
N ALA A 27 -14.21 -14.30 -13.07
CA ALA A 27 -14.04 -14.49 -14.52
C ALA A 27 -12.56 -14.59 -14.94
N LYS A 28 -11.65 -13.94 -14.18
CA LYS A 28 -10.19 -14.03 -14.37
C LYS A 28 -9.55 -15.18 -13.56
N ARG A 29 -10.32 -16.11 -13.05
CA ARG A 29 -9.88 -17.22 -12.19
C ARG A 29 -9.13 -16.76 -10.94
N LEU A 30 -9.46 -15.60 -10.41
CA LEU A 30 -8.98 -15.10 -9.13
C LEU A 30 -10.01 -15.41 -8.03
N VAL A 31 -9.54 -15.45 -6.78
CA VAL A 31 -10.44 -15.54 -5.61
C VAL A 31 -11.36 -14.30 -5.57
N ARG A 32 -12.57 -14.47 -5.01
CA ARG A 32 -13.61 -13.44 -4.97
C ARG A 32 -13.11 -12.11 -4.41
N GLN A 33 -12.46 -12.15 -3.25
CA GLN A 33 -11.89 -10.97 -2.57
C GLN A 33 -10.36 -10.96 -2.71
N ASN A 34 -9.77 -9.78 -2.62
CA ASN A 34 -8.32 -9.62 -2.63
C ASN A 34 -7.74 -9.78 -1.23
N LEU A 35 -6.50 -10.22 -1.16
CA LEU A 35 -5.72 -10.17 0.08
C LEU A 35 -5.51 -8.70 0.50
N ARG A 36 -5.71 -8.40 1.78
CA ARG A 36 -5.48 -7.08 2.38
C ARG A 36 -4.18 -7.10 3.17
N VAL A 37 -3.30 -6.16 2.89
CA VAL A 37 -1.96 -6.11 3.48
C VAL A 37 -1.74 -4.76 4.13
N LEU A 38 -1.39 -4.75 5.40
CA LEU A 38 -1.11 -3.55 6.19
C LEU A 38 0.36 -3.52 6.59
N ILE A 39 0.98 -2.34 6.50
CA ILE A 39 2.37 -2.11 6.89
C ILE A 39 2.39 -1.10 8.05
N SER A 40 2.93 -1.52 9.19
CA SER A 40 3.06 -0.68 10.37
C SER A 40 4.32 -1.02 11.16
N GLY A 41 5.37 -0.21 11.09
CA GLY A 41 6.62 -0.47 11.82
C GLY A 41 6.39 -0.74 13.31
N THR A 42 5.60 0.08 13.97
CA THR A 42 5.33 0.02 15.43
C THR A 42 4.02 -0.68 15.80
N GLY A 43 3.28 -1.23 14.83
CA GLY A 43 1.97 -1.83 15.08
C GLY A 43 0.91 -0.83 15.57
N SER A 44 1.06 0.46 15.26
CA SER A 44 0.14 1.53 15.65
C SER A 44 -1.08 1.58 14.73
N ILE A 45 -1.83 0.51 14.64
CA ILE A 45 -3.09 0.45 13.91
C ILE A 45 -4.20 0.25 14.93
N ASP A 46 -5.27 1.06 14.84
CA ASP A 46 -6.43 0.91 15.70
C ASP A 46 -7.13 -0.43 15.41
N PRO A 47 -7.25 -1.33 16.40
CA PRO A 47 -7.95 -2.61 16.23
C PRO A 47 -9.43 -2.45 15.87
N ASP A 48 -10.03 -1.29 16.18
CA ASP A 48 -11.43 -0.98 15.88
C ASP A 48 -11.63 -0.35 14.51
N ALA A 49 -10.55 -0.17 13.73
CA ALA A 49 -10.62 0.38 12.37
C ALA A 49 -11.56 -0.41 11.47
N ALA A 50 -12.22 0.29 10.54
CA ALA A 50 -13.23 -0.27 9.64
C ALA A 50 -12.72 -1.48 8.83
N ILE A 51 -11.43 -1.50 8.49
CA ILE A 51 -10.82 -2.60 7.74
C ILE A 51 -10.91 -3.96 8.46
N PHE A 52 -10.90 -3.98 9.79
CA PHE A 52 -11.00 -5.21 10.58
C PHE A 52 -12.44 -5.67 10.80
N LYS A 53 -13.43 -4.79 10.62
CA LYS A 53 -14.85 -5.13 10.78
C LYS A 53 -15.38 -5.99 9.64
N ASN A 54 -14.83 -5.83 8.44
CA ASN A 54 -15.19 -6.64 7.28
C ASN A 54 -14.22 -7.85 7.16
N ARG A 55 -14.72 -9.06 7.46
CA ARG A 55 -13.96 -10.32 7.48
C ARG A 55 -14.04 -11.11 6.16
N ASN A 56 -14.44 -10.47 5.07
CA ASN A 56 -14.67 -11.16 3.78
C ASN A 56 -13.38 -11.63 3.07
N SER A 57 -12.22 -11.15 3.50
CA SER A 57 -10.92 -11.55 2.94
C SER A 57 -9.82 -11.49 3.99
N PRO A 58 -8.74 -12.27 3.83
CA PRO A 58 -7.64 -12.28 4.77
C PRO A 58 -6.96 -10.92 4.91
N ILE A 59 -6.52 -10.61 6.13
CA ILE A 59 -5.76 -9.42 6.48
C ILE A 59 -4.41 -9.84 7.05
N LEU A 60 -3.33 -9.47 6.37
CA LEU A 60 -1.96 -9.63 6.86
C LEU A 60 -1.44 -8.29 7.36
N VAL A 61 -0.83 -8.28 8.54
CA VAL A 61 -0.17 -7.10 9.10
C VAL A 61 1.32 -7.38 9.24
N PHE A 62 2.14 -6.62 8.52
CA PHE A 62 3.59 -6.65 8.69
C PHE A 62 4.02 -5.56 9.64
N VAL A 63 4.80 -5.93 10.64
CA VAL A 63 5.37 -5.04 11.65
C VAL A 63 6.87 -5.23 11.77
N SER A 64 7.57 -4.30 12.41
CA SER A 64 8.99 -4.47 12.75
C SER A 64 9.17 -4.98 14.18
N GLY A 65 10.41 -5.31 14.55
CA GLY A 65 10.79 -5.66 15.91
C GLY A 65 10.57 -4.56 16.95
N GLU A 66 10.37 -3.32 16.52
CA GLU A 66 10.01 -2.17 17.37
C GLU A 66 8.54 -2.20 17.86
N ALA A 67 7.72 -3.10 17.34
CA ALA A 67 6.32 -3.18 17.71
C ALA A 67 6.16 -3.73 19.14
N PRO A 68 5.57 -2.99 20.09
CA PRO A 68 5.40 -3.45 21.46
C PRO A 68 4.49 -4.70 21.53
N ALA A 69 4.82 -5.65 22.42
CA ALA A 69 4.07 -6.89 22.59
C ALA A 69 2.56 -6.68 22.81
N LYS A 70 2.20 -5.62 23.56
CA LYS A 70 0.79 -5.23 23.79
C LYS A 70 0.05 -4.88 22.50
N ARG A 71 0.71 -4.20 21.54
CA ARG A 71 0.12 -3.88 20.23
C ARG A 71 0.01 -5.12 19.36
N LEU A 72 1.06 -5.96 19.35
CA LEU A 72 1.03 -7.23 18.63
C LEU A 72 -0.12 -8.12 19.07
N ALA A 73 -0.34 -8.24 20.41
CA ALA A 73 -1.44 -9.02 20.97
C ALA A 73 -2.81 -8.50 20.48
N LYS A 74 -3.01 -7.18 20.45
CA LYS A 74 -4.25 -6.58 19.95
C LYS A 74 -4.46 -6.86 18.44
N LEU A 75 -3.41 -6.69 17.64
CA LEU A 75 -3.50 -6.95 16.19
C LEU A 75 -3.77 -8.42 15.87
N LYS A 76 -3.19 -9.36 16.63
CA LYS A 76 -3.44 -10.81 16.47
C LYS A 76 -4.90 -11.21 16.71
N ASN A 77 -5.67 -10.41 17.45
CA ASN A 77 -7.09 -10.67 17.68
C ASN A 77 -7.98 -10.23 16.49
N VAL A 78 -7.49 -9.35 15.63
CA VAL A 78 -8.30 -8.73 14.56
C VAL A 78 -7.78 -9.02 13.14
N ALA A 79 -6.51 -9.37 12.99
CA ALA A 79 -5.90 -9.77 11.72
C ALA A 79 -5.77 -11.30 11.63
N ASP A 80 -5.72 -11.83 10.42
CA ASP A 80 -5.52 -13.28 10.21
C ASP A 80 -4.06 -13.67 10.49
N GLU A 81 -3.11 -12.81 10.12
CA GLU A 81 -1.70 -12.98 10.46
C GLU A 81 -1.04 -11.65 10.82
N VAL A 82 -0.16 -11.68 11.84
CA VAL A 82 0.74 -10.58 12.21
C VAL A 82 2.16 -11.09 12.13
N ILE A 83 2.93 -10.54 11.20
CA ILE A 83 4.25 -11.01 10.81
C ILE A 83 5.30 -9.96 11.16
N VAL A 84 6.32 -10.36 11.91
CA VAL A 84 7.41 -9.46 12.29
C VAL A 84 8.56 -9.62 11.31
N TYR A 85 8.84 -8.59 10.52
CA TYR A 85 9.96 -8.54 9.59
C TYR A 85 10.77 -7.25 9.74
N GLY A 86 12.08 -7.39 9.92
CA GLY A 86 13.00 -6.29 10.16
C GLY A 86 13.07 -5.85 11.63
N ALA A 87 14.17 -5.22 12.02
CA ALA A 87 14.40 -4.79 13.39
C ALA A 87 13.72 -3.46 13.70
N LYS A 88 14.14 -2.37 13.05
CA LYS A 88 13.65 -1.00 13.30
C LYS A 88 12.51 -0.58 12.38
N SER A 89 12.46 -1.10 11.18
CA SER A 89 11.42 -0.86 10.19
C SER A 89 11.04 -2.17 9.52
N VAL A 90 9.86 -2.22 8.90
CA VAL A 90 9.43 -3.41 8.17
C VAL A 90 10.37 -3.68 7.01
N ALA A 91 10.94 -4.88 6.95
CA ALA A 91 11.77 -5.33 5.83
C ALA A 91 10.88 -5.63 4.61
N LEU A 92 10.56 -4.59 3.82
CA LEU A 92 9.60 -4.65 2.71
C LEU A 92 9.95 -5.74 1.69
N GLY A 93 11.24 -5.95 1.39
CA GLY A 93 11.67 -7.02 0.47
C GLY A 93 11.28 -8.41 0.96
N GLN A 94 11.42 -8.68 2.28
CA GLN A 94 10.98 -9.95 2.89
C GLN A 94 9.46 -10.08 2.84
N ALA A 95 8.73 -9.00 3.16
CA ALA A 95 7.27 -8.98 3.11
C ALA A 95 6.75 -9.26 1.69
N LEU A 96 7.29 -8.60 0.67
CA LEU A 96 6.94 -8.81 -0.73
C LEU A 96 7.31 -10.23 -1.19
N GLY A 97 8.45 -10.75 -0.75
CA GLY A 97 8.89 -12.13 -1.02
C GLY A 97 7.91 -13.16 -0.46
N LEU A 98 7.43 -12.99 0.78
CA LEU A 98 6.41 -13.85 1.40
C LEU A 98 5.10 -13.77 0.63
N LEU A 99 4.61 -12.56 0.31
CA LEU A 99 3.38 -12.39 -0.47
C LEU A 99 3.45 -13.10 -1.82
N ARG A 100 4.61 -13.05 -2.48
CA ARG A 100 4.82 -13.73 -3.77
C ARG A 100 4.85 -15.24 -3.64
N ARG A 101 5.61 -15.76 -2.67
CA ARG A 101 5.91 -17.18 -2.51
C ARG A 101 4.74 -17.93 -1.86
N ASP A 102 4.22 -17.42 -0.75
CA ASP A 102 3.32 -18.16 0.13
C ASP A 102 1.84 -17.79 -0.15
N TRP A 103 1.58 -16.57 -0.62
CA TRP A 103 0.24 -16.09 -0.97
C TRP A 103 -0.01 -15.99 -2.49
N ASN A 104 0.97 -16.37 -3.31
CA ASN A 104 0.88 -16.32 -4.79
C ASN A 104 0.43 -14.96 -5.33
N VAL A 105 0.79 -13.86 -4.65
CA VAL A 105 0.47 -12.49 -5.10
C VAL A 105 1.32 -12.16 -6.31
N LYS A 106 0.68 -11.99 -7.48
CA LYS A 106 1.35 -11.64 -8.75
C LYS A 106 1.29 -10.16 -9.04
N ARG A 107 0.26 -9.47 -8.56
CA ARG A 107 0.06 -8.03 -8.68
C ARG A 107 -0.35 -7.47 -7.33
N LEU A 108 0.31 -6.41 -6.90
CA LEU A 108 0.07 -5.74 -5.63
C LEU A 108 -0.23 -4.28 -5.91
N LEU A 109 -1.42 -3.83 -5.49
CA LEU A 109 -1.75 -2.41 -5.48
C LEU A 109 -1.35 -1.83 -4.12
N CYS A 110 -0.52 -0.77 -4.14
CA CYS A 110 -0.22 0.04 -2.96
C CYS A 110 -1.06 1.31 -3.01
N GLU A 111 -1.91 1.52 -1.99
CA GLU A 111 -2.81 2.68 -1.87
C GLU A 111 -2.24 3.75 -0.91
N GLY A 112 -0.94 3.71 -0.69
CA GLY A 112 -0.24 4.72 0.11
C GLY A 112 -0.08 4.30 1.59
N GLY A 113 0.27 5.17 2.61
CA GLY A 113 0.60 6.61 2.46
C GLY A 113 1.99 6.93 1.94
N GLY A 114 2.28 8.23 1.90
CA GLY A 114 3.48 8.77 1.27
C GLY A 114 4.79 8.15 1.73
N VAL A 115 4.96 7.87 3.02
CA VAL A 115 6.18 7.22 3.55
C VAL A 115 6.36 5.81 2.98
N LEU A 116 5.29 5.02 2.89
CA LEU A 116 5.35 3.68 2.31
C LEU A 116 5.64 3.75 0.81
N ASN A 117 5.00 4.68 0.09
CA ASN A 117 5.26 4.91 -1.32
C ASN A 117 6.72 5.27 -1.58
N PHE A 118 7.28 6.21 -0.80
CA PHE A 118 8.68 6.57 -0.92
C PHE A 118 9.62 5.38 -0.68
N GLU A 119 9.39 4.59 0.36
CA GLU A 119 10.24 3.42 0.65
C GLU A 119 10.17 2.36 -0.46
N LEU A 120 8.99 2.12 -1.02
CA LEU A 120 8.85 1.20 -2.16
C LEU A 120 9.56 1.72 -3.41
N LEU A 121 9.45 3.02 -3.71
CA LEU A 121 10.17 3.67 -4.82
C LEU A 121 11.69 3.60 -4.61
N ARG A 122 12.17 3.96 -3.42
CA ARG A 122 13.59 3.94 -3.06
C ARG A 122 14.21 2.55 -3.16
N LEU A 123 13.43 1.51 -2.86
CA LEU A 123 13.87 0.11 -2.93
C LEU A 123 13.68 -0.54 -4.31
N GLY A 124 13.14 0.21 -5.29
CA GLY A 124 12.92 -0.30 -6.64
C GLY A 124 11.81 -1.36 -6.74
N PHE A 125 10.81 -1.31 -5.84
CA PHE A 125 9.70 -2.26 -5.82
C PHE A 125 8.42 -1.76 -6.50
N VAL A 126 8.50 -0.63 -7.21
CA VAL A 126 7.36 -0.06 -7.94
C VAL A 126 7.57 -0.21 -9.43
N ASP A 127 6.67 -0.88 -10.10
CA ASP A 127 6.68 -1.03 -11.56
C ASP A 127 5.89 0.09 -12.24
N GLU A 128 4.73 0.46 -11.66
CA GLU A 128 3.82 1.45 -12.25
C GLU A 128 3.27 2.39 -11.17
N LEU A 129 3.13 3.67 -11.53
CA LEU A 129 2.43 4.68 -10.75
C LEU A 129 1.14 5.06 -11.47
N HIS A 130 0.00 4.90 -10.79
CA HIS A 130 -1.30 5.39 -11.23
C HIS A 130 -1.64 6.66 -10.46
N LEU A 131 -1.78 7.78 -11.14
CA LEU A 131 -2.02 9.08 -10.52
C LEU A 131 -3.26 9.72 -11.15
N THR A 132 -4.19 10.15 -10.29
CA THR A 132 -5.32 10.99 -10.68
C THR A 132 -5.03 12.43 -10.30
N ILE A 133 -5.10 13.32 -11.28
CA ILE A 133 -4.97 14.77 -11.08
C ILE A 133 -6.37 15.35 -11.09
N CYS A 134 -6.80 15.85 -9.92
CA CYS A 134 -8.06 16.53 -9.73
C CYS A 134 -7.82 18.06 -9.84
N PRO A 135 -8.75 18.84 -10.40
CA PRO A 135 -8.60 20.29 -10.54
C PRO A 135 -8.91 21.03 -9.22
N ARG A 136 -8.20 20.64 -8.16
CA ARG A 136 -8.36 21.20 -6.81
C ARG A 136 -7.00 21.41 -6.16
N LEU A 137 -6.85 22.53 -5.48
CA LEU A 137 -5.66 22.85 -4.68
C LEU A 137 -6.03 22.73 -3.21
N PHE A 138 -5.45 21.75 -2.55
CA PHE A 138 -5.69 21.50 -1.13
C PHE A 138 -4.84 22.44 -0.26
N GLY A 139 -3.54 22.57 -0.58
CA GLY A 139 -2.60 23.41 0.16
C GLY A 139 -2.27 22.89 1.56
N GLY A 140 -1.47 23.67 2.29
CA GLY A 140 -1.06 23.35 3.66
C GLY A 140 0.34 22.75 3.75
N ARG A 141 1.09 23.18 4.79
CA ARG A 141 2.47 22.72 5.04
C ARG A 141 2.52 21.21 5.31
N ASP A 142 1.53 20.71 6.04
CA ASP A 142 1.45 19.32 6.50
C ASP A 142 0.50 18.48 5.62
N ALA A 143 0.13 18.99 4.44
CA ALA A 143 -0.69 18.26 3.50
C ALA A 143 0.05 16.99 3.03
N PRO A 144 -0.63 15.84 2.97
CA PRO A 144 -0.02 14.60 2.51
C PRO A 144 0.47 14.74 1.07
N THR A 145 1.64 14.19 0.78
CA THR A 145 2.21 14.13 -0.56
C THR A 145 2.19 12.70 -1.10
N ILE A 146 2.45 12.56 -2.41
CA ILE A 146 2.50 11.25 -3.09
C ILE A 146 3.59 10.37 -2.47
N ALA A 147 4.72 10.97 -2.09
CA ALA A 147 5.87 10.28 -1.50
C ALA A 147 6.50 11.16 -0.42
N ASP A 148 6.43 10.71 0.83
CA ASP A 148 6.97 11.39 2.02
C ASP A 148 8.20 10.68 2.58
N GLY A 149 8.86 11.30 3.54
CA GLY A 149 9.97 10.72 4.27
C GLY A 149 11.29 11.41 3.96
N ALA A 150 12.39 10.65 3.91
CA ALA A 150 13.73 11.23 3.74
C ALA A 150 13.96 11.90 2.37
N GLY A 151 13.19 11.51 1.36
CA GLY A 151 13.38 11.96 -0.01
C GLY A 151 14.70 11.47 -0.63
N PHE A 152 14.86 11.71 -1.93
CA PHE A 152 16.14 11.50 -2.62
C PHE A 152 17.00 12.75 -2.47
N LYS A 153 18.28 12.59 -2.10
CA LYS A 153 19.19 13.71 -1.89
C LYS A 153 19.49 14.52 -3.17
N HIS A 154 19.40 13.86 -4.32
CA HIS A 154 19.71 14.45 -5.61
C HIS A 154 18.66 14.04 -6.64
N LEU A 155 18.28 14.97 -7.50
CA LEU A 155 17.27 14.73 -8.55
C LEU A 155 17.65 13.58 -9.49
N VAL A 156 18.94 13.43 -9.79
CA VAL A 156 19.45 12.34 -10.63
C VAL A 156 19.21 10.94 -10.03
N LYS A 157 19.02 10.86 -8.71
CA LYS A 157 18.69 9.62 -7.98
C LYS A 157 17.19 9.44 -7.77
N ALA A 158 16.37 10.43 -8.10
CA ALA A 158 14.93 10.32 -7.97
C ALA A 158 14.37 9.26 -8.94
N ALA A 159 13.27 8.63 -8.52
CA ALA A 159 12.57 7.67 -9.37
C ALA A 159 12.17 8.32 -10.70
N GLN A 160 12.62 7.75 -11.81
CA GLN A 160 12.30 8.23 -13.14
C GLN A 160 10.99 7.64 -13.63
N LEU A 161 10.14 8.47 -14.20
CA LEU A 161 8.82 8.09 -14.68
C LEU A 161 8.75 8.23 -16.21
N GLU A 162 8.18 7.23 -16.86
CA GLU A 162 7.89 7.22 -18.28
C GLU A 162 6.36 7.16 -18.48
N PRO A 163 5.74 8.09 -19.22
CA PRO A 163 4.32 8.08 -19.44
C PRO A 163 3.89 6.87 -20.26
N ILE A 164 2.90 6.12 -19.79
CA ILE A 164 2.31 4.98 -20.54
C ILE A 164 0.97 5.36 -21.15
N ALA A 165 0.11 5.98 -20.34
CA ALA A 165 -1.24 6.32 -20.74
C ALA A 165 -1.78 7.52 -19.97
N GLN A 166 -2.72 8.23 -20.61
CA GLN A 166 -3.52 9.24 -19.95
C GLN A 166 -4.95 9.19 -20.46
N ARG A 167 -5.91 9.49 -19.60
CA ARG A 167 -7.32 9.55 -19.93
C ARG A 167 -8.01 10.62 -19.11
N ARG A 168 -8.76 11.50 -19.76
CA ARG A 168 -9.62 12.46 -19.09
C ARG A 168 -11.01 11.85 -18.85
N VAL A 169 -11.55 12.02 -17.65
CA VAL A 169 -12.91 11.65 -17.29
C VAL A 169 -13.52 12.80 -16.52
N GLY A 170 -14.49 13.48 -17.11
CA GLY A 170 -14.99 14.75 -16.61
C GLY A 170 -13.87 15.80 -16.58
N ASP A 171 -13.59 16.35 -15.41
CA ASP A 171 -12.55 17.34 -15.15
C ASP A 171 -11.25 16.72 -14.55
N GLU A 172 -11.22 15.40 -14.32
CA GLU A 172 -10.08 14.69 -13.79
C GLU A 172 -9.20 14.06 -14.88
N LEU A 173 -7.90 14.02 -14.64
CA LEU A 173 -6.91 13.38 -15.51
C LEU A 173 -6.33 12.14 -14.83
N PHE A 174 -6.62 10.98 -15.38
CA PHE A 174 -6.05 9.69 -14.97
C PHE A 174 -4.79 9.41 -15.76
N THR A 175 -3.67 9.22 -15.08
CA THR A 175 -2.38 8.96 -15.71
C THR A 175 -1.76 7.67 -15.21
N THR A 176 -1.05 6.97 -16.09
CA THR A 176 -0.27 5.77 -15.77
C THR A 176 1.16 5.98 -16.22
N TRP A 177 2.09 5.76 -15.32
CA TRP A 177 3.51 5.94 -15.51
C TRP A 177 4.25 4.65 -15.19
N ARG A 178 5.20 4.26 -16.04
CA ARG A 178 6.18 3.23 -15.71
C ARG A 178 7.27 3.84 -14.84
N VAL A 179 7.62 3.17 -13.76
CA VAL A 179 8.80 3.53 -12.98
C VAL A 179 10.01 2.84 -13.61
N ARG A 180 10.99 3.61 -14.06
CA ARG A 180 12.22 3.04 -14.62
C ARG A 180 13.09 2.50 -13.49
N PRO A 181 13.64 1.29 -13.62
CA PRO A 181 14.63 0.81 -12.67
C PRO A 181 15.85 1.75 -12.70
N GLU A 182 16.45 1.97 -11.53
CA GLU A 182 17.71 2.70 -11.45
C GLU A 182 18.73 2.05 -12.38
N SER A 183 19.32 2.82 -13.31
CA SER A 183 20.43 2.34 -14.13
C SER A 183 21.57 1.98 -13.18
N ARG A 184 21.87 0.70 -13.08
CA ARG A 184 23.01 0.19 -12.30
C ARG A 184 24.32 0.63 -12.91
#